data_dcd093a63227d4652edcb8982546ff4b
#
_entry.id   dcd093a63227d4652edcb8982546ff4b
#
_cell.length_a   1.000
_cell.length_b   1.000
_cell.length_c   1.000
_cell.angle_alpha   90.00
_cell.angle_beta   90.00
_cell.angle_gamma   90.00
#
_symmetry.space_group_name_H-M   'P 1'
#
loop_
_entity.id
_entity.type
_entity.pdbx_description
1 polymer ?
#
loop_
_entity_poly.entity_id
_entity_poly.type
_entity_poly.pdbx_seq_one_letter_code
_entity_poly.pdbx_strand_id
1 'polypeptide(L)'
;MPSDYVTPIPPTRMGSARVRHTQLRLRMLHGTWHDDLRRHIRQSVGAVRAKAWGPPQLTACPARDLAETVSVLYDDDAAVSHALDPRAAAQVAERWQVMQARSAMRQAQVYTELTNECGRQLYVDPETGRMRLRIVTPDLLDGLADPLRPGVPVELTEWCQRVVRDRWVWVREVWSVRDLDAPFYRVLDGDDLDLTEQVHGRRYEGGDWPDVYRRADGRPFLPWDITHSVAQPAALWNPWYRIETIDSTMVVARHSAYIDHCMTQAANPQRCVYNMAPAGSQRREADDGSPVAVLQGDASSVLAFEPLDEQVQAMQWQWDAGAELGTMQDVYERRLGLIAQSWGLSPDDLVRQTSDPRSSIALSLSRSGTREVQQRRAPVYRPHDERLAAMTATCMNRLDGGTRPESGYRIEYALLPLSTGEQQQLERETLALYDRGLIPAEVAVARIMGTTPDAARAQLDQARRAGTLATSSPTAEEADQ
;
A
#
# COMPACT_ATOMS: atom_id res chain seq x y z
N MET A 1 -3.62 -22.82 -9.97
CA MET A 1 -2.86 -21.61 -10.36
C MET A 1 -1.56 -21.64 -9.57
N PRO A 2 -0.39 -21.49 -10.16
CA PRO A 2 0.85 -21.51 -9.38
C PRO A 2 0.89 -20.31 -8.44
N SER A 3 1.27 -20.60 -7.19
CA SER A 3 1.26 -19.68 -6.04
C SER A 3 2.38 -18.63 -6.02
N ASP A 4 3.06 -18.37 -7.14
CA ASP A 4 4.33 -17.65 -7.11
C ASP A 4 4.22 -16.25 -7.73
N TYR A 5 3.32 -15.43 -7.15
CA TYR A 5 3.25 -14.01 -7.51
C TYR A 5 4.35 -13.14 -6.86
N VAL A 6 5.16 -13.71 -5.99
CA VAL A 6 6.32 -13.00 -5.44
C VAL A 6 7.47 -13.17 -6.42
N THR A 7 7.99 -12.06 -6.91
CA THR A 7 9.15 -12.07 -7.82
C THR A 7 10.26 -12.92 -7.20
N PRO A 8 10.79 -13.92 -7.90
CA PRO A 8 11.89 -14.71 -7.38
C PRO A 8 13.08 -13.79 -7.10
N ILE A 9 13.77 -14.03 -6.00
CA ILE A 9 14.98 -13.29 -5.60
C ILE A 9 16.18 -14.23 -5.65
N PRO A 10 17.39 -13.69 -5.89
CA PRO A 10 18.59 -14.53 -5.85
C PRO A 10 18.75 -15.18 -4.47
N PRO A 11 19.13 -16.46 -4.39
CA PRO A 11 19.32 -17.17 -3.13
C PRO A 11 20.27 -16.44 -2.17
N THR A 12 21.29 -15.78 -2.69
CA THR A 12 22.28 -14.99 -1.93
C THR A 12 21.64 -13.85 -1.13
N ARG A 13 20.49 -13.33 -1.55
CA ARG A 13 19.80 -12.24 -0.86
C ARG A 13 18.87 -12.70 0.27
N MET A 14 18.46 -13.95 0.28
CA MET A 14 17.52 -14.49 1.28
C MET A 14 18.04 -14.41 2.73
N GLY A 15 19.35 -14.32 2.92
CA GLY A 15 19.98 -14.09 4.23
C GLY A 15 19.71 -12.72 4.85
N SER A 16 19.41 -11.70 4.04
CA SER A 16 19.17 -10.33 4.51
C SER A 16 17.85 -10.21 5.28
N ALA A 17 17.91 -9.63 6.49
CA ALA A 17 16.72 -9.35 7.28
C ALA A 17 15.77 -8.39 6.55
N ARG A 18 16.30 -7.36 5.89
CA ARG A 18 15.54 -6.41 5.07
C ARG A 18 14.73 -7.12 3.99
N VAL A 19 15.39 -7.98 3.22
CA VAL A 19 14.76 -8.73 2.12
C VAL A 19 13.65 -9.65 2.66
N ARG A 20 13.91 -10.39 3.75
CA ARG A 20 12.88 -11.25 4.37
C ARG A 20 11.65 -10.47 4.82
N HIS A 21 11.85 -9.30 5.46
CA HIS A 21 10.73 -8.45 5.89
C HIS A 21 9.94 -7.89 4.70
N THR A 22 10.62 -7.41 3.67
CA THR A 22 9.96 -6.95 2.45
C THR A 22 9.16 -8.07 1.79
N GLN A 23 9.75 -9.25 1.67
CA GLN A 23 9.09 -10.43 1.10
C GLN A 23 7.85 -10.86 1.90
N LEU A 24 7.88 -10.80 3.24
CA LEU A 24 6.71 -11.07 4.07
C LEU A 24 5.59 -10.08 3.75
N ARG A 25 5.91 -8.77 3.69
CA ARG A 25 4.94 -7.71 3.36
C ARG A 25 4.33 -7.89 1.96
N LEU A 26 5.15 -8.24 0.97
CA LEU A 26 4.68 -8.53 -0.39
C LEU A 26 3.78 -9.78 -0.43
N ARG A 27 4.12 -10.85 0.32
CA ARG A 27 3.24 -12.02 0.45
C ARG A 27 1.91 -11.68 1.12
N MET A 28 1.90 -10.78 2.12
CA MET A 28 0.67 -10.25 2.71
C MET A 28 -0.18 -9.53 1.67
N LEU A 29 0.43 -8.66 0.85
CA LEU A 29 -0.26 -7.94 -0.22
C LEU A 29 -0.91 -8.91 -1.22
N HIS A 30 -0.17 -9.92 -1.65
CA HIS A 30 -0.62 -10.87 -2.66
C HIS A 30 -1.44 -12.05 -2.10
N GLY A 31 -1.68 -12.09 -0.79
CA GLY A 31 -2.46 -13.15 -0.15
C GLY A 31 -1.75 -14.50 -0.08
N THR A 32 -0.41 -14.54 -0.22
CA THR A 32 0.39 -15.79 -0.26
C THR A 32 1.17 -16.07 1.03
N TRP A 33 0.78 -15.49 2.15
CA TRP A 33 1.48 -15.56 3.45
C TRP A 33 1.01 -16.67 4.40
N HIS A 34 0.28 -17.67 3.90
CA HIS A 34 -0.25 -18.78 4.71
C HIS A 34 0.82 -19.50 5.52
N ASP A 35 1.98 -19.76 4.94
CA ASP A 35 3.05 -20.47 5.63
C ASP A 35 3.72 -19.62 6.71
N ASP A 36 3.79 -18.30 6.51
CA ASP A 36 4.27 -17.38 7.53
C ASP A 36 3.31 -17.34 8.72
N LEU A 37 1.99 -17.28 8.46
CA LEU A 37 0.97 -17.36 9.52
C LEU A 37 0.99 -18.70 10.24
N ARG A 38 1.07 -19.82 9.53
CA ARG A 38 1.22 -21.17 10.15
C ARG A 38 2.44 -21.24 11.03
N ARG A 39 3.57 -20.69 10.60
CA ARG A 39 4.81 -20.64 11.39
C ARG A 39 4.60 -19.79 12.64
N HIS A 40 4.00 -18.62 12.52
CA HIS A 40 3.68 -17.72 13.63
C HIS A 40 2.75 -18.38 14.66
N ILE A 41 1.69 -19.09 14.21
CA ILE A 41 0.78 -19.82 15.09
C ILE A 41 1.56 -20.94 15.82
N ARG A 42 2.37 -21.75 15.12
CA ARG A 42 3.18 -22.80 15.75
C ARG A 42 4.13 -22.26 16.82
N GLN A 43 4.77 -21.14 16.57
CA GLN A 43 5.66 -20.49 17.52
C GLN A 43 4.90 -19.94 18.74
N SER A 44 3.68 -19.47 18.56
CA SER A 44 2.89 -18.84 19.61
C SER A 44 2.19 -19.84 20.53
N VAL A 45 1.63 -20.93 19.99
CA VAL A 45 0.78 -21.88 20.73
C VAL A 45 1.34 -23.31 20.80
N GLY A 46 2.45 -23.56 20.15
CA GLY A 46 3.07 -24.88 20.04
C GLY A 46 2.50 -25.75 18.92
N ALA A 47 3.31 -26.71 18.45
CA ALA A 47 2.99 -27.50 17.26
C ALA A 47 1.71 -28.34 17.39
N VAL A 48 1.48 -28.95 18.57
CA VAL A 48 0.32 -29.80 18.82
C VAL A 48 -0.98 -29.01 18.74
N ARG A 49 -1.05 -27.87 19.45
CA ARG A 49 -2.23 -26.98 19.42
C ARG A 49 -2.46 -26.37 18.03
N ALA A 50 -1.39 -25.95 17.37
CA ALA A 50 -1.49 -25.41 16.01
C ALA A 50 -2.06 -26.44 15.01
N LYS A 51 -1.73 -27.72 15.17
CA LYS A 51 -2.31 -28.79 14.36
C LYS A 51 -3.81 -28.96 14.62
N ALA A 52 -4.24 -28.83 15.87
CA ALA A 52 -5.66 -28.94 16.24
C ALA A 52 -6.51 -27.79 15.68
N TRP A 53 -5.97 -26.60 15.48
CA TRP A 53 -6.71 -25.47 14.87
C TRP A 53 -6.97 -25.66 13.36
N GLY A 54 -6.26 -26.57 12.72
CA GLY A 54 -6.34 -26.77 11.27
C GLY A 54 -5.64 -25.65 10.47
N PRO A 55 -5.84 -25.64 9.14
CA PRO A 55 -5.28 -24.60 8.29
C PRO A 55 -5.98 -23.26 8.54
N PRO A 56 -5.24 -22.17 8.81
CA PRO A 56 -5.84 -20.87 9.01
C PRO A 56 -6.47 -20.37 7.71
N GLN A 57 -7.67 -19.80 7.81
CA GLN A 57 -8.30 -19.08 6.70
C GLN A 57 -7.77 -17.65 6.67
N LEU A 58 -7.32 -17.19 5.51
CA LEU A 58 -6.86 -15.82 5.30
C LEU A 58 -8.01 -14.95 4.83
N THR A 59 -8.94 -14.65 5.72
CA THR A 59 -10.11 -13.82 5.41
C THR A 59 -9.84 -12.33 5.48
N ALA A 60 -8.85 -11.93 6.27
CA ALA A 60 -8.48 -10.52 6.46
C ALA A 60 -6.96 -10.35 6.52
N CYS A 61 -6.47 -9.30 5.88
CA CYS A 61 -5.09 -8.85 5.99
C CYS A 61 -5.05 -7.34 6.26
N PRO A 62 -5.17 -6.90 7.52
CA PRO A 62 -5.22 -5.48 7.85
C PRO A 62 -4.09 -4.65 7.25
N ALA A 63 -2.86 -5.17 7.16
CA ALA A 63 -1.75 -4.47 6.54
C ALA A 63 -1.98 -4.17 5.05
N ARG A 64 -2.52 -5.14 4.29
CA ARG A 64 -2.89 -4.95 2.89
C ARG A 64 -4.03 -3.96 2.75
N ASP A 65 -5.11 -4.20 3.52
CA ASP A 65 -6.33 -3.43 3.42
C ASP A 65 -6.07 -1.95 3.76
N LEU A 66 -5.19 -1.68 4.73
CA LEU A 66 -4.70 -0.33 5.06
C LEU A 66 -3.89 0.29 3.92
N ALA A 67 -2.90 -0.45 3.40
CA ALA A 67 -2.06 0.06 2.31
C ALA A 67 -2.89 0.43 1.08
N GLU A 68 -3.88 -0.39 0.73
CA GLU A 68 -4.82 -0.12 -0.37
C GLU A 68 -5.73 1.08 -0.07
N THR A 69 -6.25 1.18 1.18
CA THR A 69 -7.17 2.27 1.59
C THR A 69 -6.49 3.64 1.60
N VAL A 70 -5.21 3.72 2.01
CA VAL A 70 -4.49 4.99 2.02
C VAL A 70 -3.86 5.37 0.68
N SER A 71 -3.88 4.46 -0.30
CA SER A 71 -3.27 4.66 -1.62
C SER A 71 -4.25 5.28 -2.62
N VAL A 72 -4.64 6.52 -2.35
CA VAL A 72 -5.69 7.25 -3.08
C VAL A 72 -5.19 8.47 -3.85
N LEU A 73 -3.87 8.77 -3.84
CA LEU A 73 -3.33 9.96 -4.51
C LEU A 73 -3.48 9.91 -6.03
N TYR A 74 -3.49 8.70 -6.61
CA TYR A 74 -3.51 8.47 -8.04
C TYR A 74 -4.83 7.85 -8.52
N ASP A 75 -5.91 8.05 -7.77
CA ASP A 75 -7.26 7.66 -8.22
C ASP A 75 -7.71 8.51 -9.40
N ASP A 76 -7.20 9.75 -9.49
CA ASP A 76 -7.30 10.63 -10.65
C ASP A 76 -5.91 10.99 -11.19
N ASP A 77 -5.84 11.53 -12.40
CA ASP A 77 -4.59 12.00 -12.99
C ASP A 77 -4.05 13.19 -12.21
N ALA A 78 -2.77 13.14 -11.84
CA ALA A 78 -2.09 14.27 -11.24
C ALA A 78 -1.87 15.37 -12.28
N ALA A 79 -2.21 16.62 -11.94
CA ALA A 79 -1.97 17.76 -12.82
C ALA A 79 -0.49 18.15 -12.79
N VAL A 80 0.12 18.21 -13.98
CA VAL A 80 1.50 18.67 -14.16
C VAL A 80 1.48 20.12 -14.61
N SER A 81 2.21 20.98 -13.94
CA SER A 81 2.34 22.39 -14.29
C SER A 81 3.81 22.84 -14.28
N HIS A 82 4.12 23.91 -15.03
CA HIS A 82 5.41 24.57 -15.02
C HIS A 82 5.22 26.08 -15.20
N ALA A 83 5.76 26.87 -14.28
CA ALA A 83 5.47 28.30 -14.21
C ALA A 83 5.93 29.09 -15.47
N LEU A 84 7.07 28.69 -16.06
CA LEU A 84 7.67 29.39 -17.20
C LEU A 84 7.34 28.75 -18.54
N ASP A 85 6.97 27.47 -18.57
CA ASP A 85 6.69 26.72 -19.81
C ASP A 85 5.49 25.76 -19.65
N PRO A 86 4.26 26.27 -19.77
CA PRO A 86 3.06 25.46 -19.70
C PRO A 86 2.97 24.40 -20.83
N ARG A 87 3.62 24.64 -21.99
CA ARG A 87 3.62 23.71 -23.12
C ARG A 87 4.45 22.47 -22.77
N ALA A 88 5.63 22.66 -22.19
CA ALA A 88 6.45 21.54 -21.72
C ALA A 88 5.71 20.70 -20.66
N ALA A 89 5.00 21.36 -19.74
CA ALA A 89 4.18 20.65 -18.75
C ALA A 89 3.09 19.79 -19.41
N ALA A 90 2.36 20.34 -20.40
CA ALA A 90 1.35 19.59 -21.14
C ALA A 90 1.95 18.38 -21.89
N GLN A 91 3.12 18.54 -22.50
CA GLN A 91 3.81 17.44 -23.18
C GLN A 91 4.26 16.34 -22.21
N VAL A 92 4.74 16.69 -21.01
CA VAL A 92 5.08 15.72 -19.96
C VAL A 92 3.83 14.98 -19.49
N ALA A 93 2.72 15.68 -19.26
CA ALA A 93 1.45 15.08 -18.89
C ALA A 93 0.94 14.12 -19.96
N GLU A 94 0.97 14.50 -21.23
CA GLU A 94 0.63 13.62 -22.35
C GLU A 94 1.53 12.37 -22.40
N ARG A 95 2.84 12.56 -22.19
CA ARG A 95 3.77 11.43 -22.12
C ARG A 95 3.44 10.48 -20.98
N TRP A 96 3.05 10.99 -19.82
CA TRP A 96 2.60 10.19 -18.69
C TRP A 96 1.35 9.37 -18.99
N GLN A 97 0.40 9.94 -19.74
CA GLN A 97 -0.78 9.19 -20.21
C GLN A 97 -0.37 8.05 -21.15
N VAL A 98 0.51 8.31 -22.13
CA VAL A 98 1.02 7.28 -23.05
C VAL A 98 1.75 6.16 -22.31
N MET A 99 2.51 6.49 -21.26
CA MET A 99 3.21 5.52 -20.41
C MET A 99 2.29 4.78 -19.41
N GLN A 100 1.02 5.18 -19.32
CA GLN A 100 0.11 4.72 -18.25
C GLN A 100 0.69 4.96 -16.83
N ALA A 101 1.37 6.10 -16.66
CA ALA A 101 2.10 6.41 -15.44
C ALA A 101 1.21 6.42 -14.20
N ARG A 102 -0.05 6.85 -14.30
CA ARG A 102 -1.03 6.83 -13.21
C ARG A 102 -1.17 5.46 -12.58
N SER A 103 -1.38 4.41 -13.39
CA SER A 103 -1.53 3.03 -12.90
C SER A 103 -0.26 2.55 -12.19
N ALA A 104 0.91 2.83 -12.78
CA ALA A 104 2.20 2.49 -12.18
C ALA A 104 2.45 3.26 -10.87
N MET A 105 2.12 4.56 -10.82
CA MET A 105 2.24 5.39 -9.61
C MET A 105 1.31 4.91 -8.49
N ARG A 106 0.07 4.53 -8.81
CA ARG A 106 -0.86 3.93 -7.84
C ARG A 106 -0.29 2.63 -7.27
N GLN A 107 0.22 1.76 -8.12
CA GLN A 107 0.89 0.52 -7.67
C GLN A 107 2.12 0.83 -6.79
N ALA A 108 2.94 1.80 -7.20
CA ALA A 108 4.08 2.25 -6.41
C ALA A 108 3.65 2.78 -5.03
N GLN A 109 2.54 3.52 -4.96
CA GLN A 109 2.01 4.00 -3.69
C GLN A 109 1.62 2.85 -2.77
N VAL A 110 0.87 1.85 -3.25
CA VAL A 110 0.51 0.66 -2.45
C VAL A 110 1.75 -0.06 -1.94
N TYR A 111 2.75 -0.28 -2.80
CA TYR A 111 4.00 -0.88 -2.38
C TYR A 111 4.72 -0.01 -1.34
N THR A 112 4.84 1.31 -1.58
CA THR A 112 5.50 2.23 -0.64
C THR A 112 4.82 2.24 0.73
N GLU A 113 3.49 2.32 0.78
CA GLU A 113 2.76 2.30 2.05
C GLU A 113 2.98 1.00 2.82
N LEU A 114 3.06 -0.13 2.13
CA LEU A 114 3.24 -1.43 2.75
C LEU A 114 4.69 -1.74 3.10
N THR A 115 5.65 -1.44 2.21
CA THR A 115 7.07 -1.82 2.36
C THR A 115 7.96 -0.68 2.82
N ASN A 116 7.43 0.53 2.94
CA ASN A 116 8.04 1.81 3.30
C ASN A 116 8.84 2.48 2.18
N GLU A 117 9.35 1.72 1.25
CA GLU A 117 10.05 2.22 0.06
C GLU A 117 9.57 1.50 -1.19
N CYS A 118 9.69 2.18 -2.32
CA CYS A 118 9.47 1.58 -3.64
C CYS A 118 10.35 2.25 -4.69
N GLY A 119 11.00 1.45 -5.52
CA GLY A 119 11.77 1.94 -6.65
C GLY A 119 10.87 2.25 -7.83
N ARG A 120 11.00 3.44 -8.40
CA ARG A 120 10.37 3.86 -9.64
C ARG A 120 11.45 4.15 -10.66
N GLN A 121 11.49 3.39 -11.74
CA GLN A 121 12.45 3.59 -12.82
C GLN A 121 11.77 4.17 -14.05
N LEU A 122 12.27 5.31 -14.52
CA LEU A 122 11.95 5.78 -15.85
C LEU A 122 12.80 4.99 -16.85
N TYR A 123 12.22 3.95 -17.42
CA TYR A 123 12.90 3.06 -18.36
C TYR A 123 12.65 3.50 -19.80
N VAL A 124 13.72 3.72 -20.55
CA VAL A 124 13.68 3.92 -22.00
C VAL A 124 14.15 2.64 -22.65
N ASP A 125 13.29 2.06 -23.46
CA ASP A 125 13.60 0.84 -24.22
C ASP A 125 14.72 1.11 -25.23
N PRO A 126 15.87 0.41 -25.15
CA PRO A 126 17.01 0.68 -26.01
C PRO A 126 16.76 0.34 -27.49
N GLU A 127 15.75 -0.48 -27.81
CA GLU A 127 15.43 -0.86 -29.20
C GLU A 127 14.42 0.09 -29.84
N THR A 128 13.41 0.52 -29.06
CA THR A 128 12.27 1.27 -29.62
C THR A 128 12.24 2.74 -29.19
N GLY A 129 13.10 3.17 -28.26
CA GLY A 129 13.03 4.51 -27.64
C GLY A 129 11.77 4.75 -26.81
N ARG A 130 10.92 3.74 -26.60
CA ARG A 130 9.69 3.89 -25.84
C ARG A 130 9.99 4.05 -24.35
N MET A 131 9.37 5.05 -23.76
CA MET A 131 9.48 5.30 -22.33
C MET A 131 8.40 4.51 -21.57
N ARG A 132 8.78 3.97 -20.41
CA ARG A 132 7.88 3.27 -19.47
C ARG A 132 8.26 3.63 -18.04
N LEU A 133 7.27 3.64 -17.15
CA LEU A 133 7.51 3.71 -15.72
C LEU A 133 7.48 2.28 -15.15
N ARG A 134 8.65 1.78 -14.71
CA ARG A 134 8.78 0.47 -14.05
C ARG A 134 8.73 0.65 -12.55
N ILE A 135 8.04 -0.26 -11.89
CA ILE A 135 7.96 -0.31 -10.44
C ILE A 135 8.74 -1.52 -9.96
N VAL A 136 9.67 -1.29 -9.04
CA VAL A 136 10.57 -2.33 -8.51
C VAL A 136 10.51 -2.31 -6.99
N THR A 137 10.26 -3.46 -6.41
CA THR A 137 10.12 -3.62 -4.96
C THR A 137 11.48 -3.60 -4.26
N PRO A 138 11.56 -3.16 -2.99
CA PRO A 138 12.84 -2.95 -2.29
C PRO A 138 13.68 -4.22 -2.09
N ASP A 139 13.07 -5.41 -2.14
CA ASP A 139 13.77 -6.69 -2.03
C ASP A 139 14.69 -7.00 -3.22
N LEU A 140 14.41 -6.38 -4.38
CA LEU A 140 15.24 -6.47 -5.58
C LEU A 140 16.27 -5.33 -5.69
N LEU A 141 16.23 -4.35 -4.81
CA LEU A 141 17.05 -3.15 -4.87
C LEU A 141 18.09 -3.11 -3.77
N ASP A 142 19.28 -2.62 -4.10
CA ASP A 142 20.30 -2.13 -3.17
C ASP A 142 20.79 -0.76 -3.63
N GLY A 143 21.47 -0.01 -2.78
CA GLY A 143 21.99 1.30 -3.19
C GLY A 143 22.75 2.01 -2.09
N LEU A 144 23.45 3.06 -2.52
CA LEU A 144 24.12 4.00 -1.66
C LEU A 144 23.41 5.34 -1.71
N ALA A 145 23.15 5.90 -0.54
CA ALA A 145 22.53 7.22 -0.41
C ALA A 145 23.55 8.36 -0.56
N ASP A 146 23.06 9.52 -0.95
CA ASP A 146 23.77 10.78 -0.81
C ASP A 146 24.01 11.06 0.69
N PRO A 147 25.25 11.26 1.15
CA PRO A 147 25.54 11.51 2.57
C PRO A 147 24.80 12.71 3.16
N LEU A 148 24.47 13.72 2.34
CA LEU A 148 23.75 14.91 2.75
C LEU A 148 22.22 14.75 2.65
N ARG A 149 21.74 13.75 1.91
CA ARG A 149 20.32 13.46 1.68
C ARG A 149 20.08 11.95 1.74
N PRO A 150 19.94 11.36 2.93
CA PRO A 150 19.90 9.91 3.14
C PRO A 150 18.81 9.15 2.37
N GLY A 151 17.75 9.84 1.94
CA GLY A 151 16.69 9.25 1.12
C GLY A 151 16.94 9.34 -0.39
N VAL A 152 18.04 9.95 -0.86
CA VAL A 152 18.33 10.11 -2.28
C VAL A 152 19.48 9.19 -2.67
N PRO A 153 19.27 8.25 -3.62
CA PRO A 153 20.34 7.38 -4.07
C PRO A 153 21.37 8.14 -4.94
N VAL A 154 22.65 7.83 -4.77
CA VAL A 154 23.75 8.19 -5.70
C VAL A 154 24.23 6.97 -6.49
N GLU A 155 23.93 5.79 -5.99
CA GLU A 155 24.13 4.53 -6.69
C GLU A 155 22.95 3.61 -6.37
N LEU A 156 22.45 2.90 -7.39
CA LEU A 156 21.39 1.93 -7.23
C LEU A 156 21.72 0.67 -8.00
N THR A 157 21.46 -0.46 -7.37
CA THR A 157 21.62 -1.79 -7.94
C THR A 157 20.27 -2.48 -7.99
N GLU A 158 19.83 -2.90 -9.17
CA GLU A 158 18.66 -3.76 -9.36
C GLU A 158 19.11 -5.20 -9.61
N TRP A 159 18.55 -6.14 -8.86
CA TRP A 159 18.70 -7.57 -9.13
C TRP A 159 17.59 -8.02 -10.08
N CYS A 160 17.96 -8.49 -11.25
CA CYS A 160 17.02 -8.96 -12.26
C CYS A 160 17.56 -10.18 -13.00
N GLN A 161 16.67 -10.85 -13.73
CA GLN A 161 17.07 -11.94 -14.63
C GLN A 161 17.22 -11.41 -16.04
N ARG A 162 18.32 -11.78 -16.70
CA ARG A 162 18.60 -11.47 -18.11
C ARG A 162 18.96 -12.74 -18.86
N VAL A 163 18.67 -12.73 -20.14
CA VAL A 163 19.12 -13.80 -21.04
C VAL A 163 20.54 -13.48 -21.48
N VAL A 164 21.48 -14.31 -21.07
CA VAL A 164 22.90 -14.23 -21.46
C VAL A 164 23.26 -15.56 -22.11
N ARG A 165 23.68 -15.56 -23.38
CA ARG A 165 24.01 -16.77 -24.15
C ARG A 165 22.89 -17.83 -24.06
N ASP A 166 21.65 -17.42 -24.33
CA ASP A 166 20.44 -18.26 -24.33
C ASP A 166 20.07 -18.88 -22.96
N ARG A 167 20.60 -18.37 -21.86
CA ARG A 167 20.27 -18.81 -20.50
C ARG A 167 19.81 -17.64 -19.65
N TRP A 168 18.79 -17.90 -18.81
CA TRP A 168 18.37 -16.95 -17.77
C TRP A 168 19.40 -16.95 -16.64
N VAL A 169 20.02 -15.80 -16.42
CA VAL A 169 21.02 -15.57 -15.37
C VAL A 169 20.58 -14.41 -14.49
N TRP A 170 20.81 -14.55 -13.19
CA TRP A 170 20.68 -13.42 -12.27
C TRP A 170 21.83 -12.46 -12.48
N VAL A 171 21.48 -11.20 -12.73
CA VAL A 171 22.45 -10.11 -12.89
C VAL A 171 22.11 -8.95 -11.97
N ARG A 172 23.08 -8.08 -11.76
CA ARG A 172 22.96 -6.81 -11.05
C ARG A 172 23.13 -5.69 -12.06
N GLU A 173 22.08 -4.92 -12.26
CA GLU A 173 22.16 -3.67 -13.03
C GLU A 173 22.52 -2.55 -12.07
N VAL A 174 23.72 -2.02 -12.20
CA VAL A 174 24.29 -0.98 -11.34
C VAL A 174 24.26 0.36 -12.06
N TRP A 175 23.58 1.32 -11.47
CA TRP A 175 23.49 2.71 -11.91
C TRP A 175 24.22 3.60 -10.90
N SER A 176 25.19 4.38 -11.32
CA SER A 176 25.99 5.21 -10.40
C SER A 176 26.24 6.60 -10.99
N VAL A 177 25.99 7.63 -10.17
CA VAL A 177 26.39 9.02 -10.44
C VAL A 177 27.39 9.51 -9.40
N ARG A 178 27.94 8.59 -8.60
CA ARG A 178 28.86 8.88 -7.50
C ARG A 178 30.22 9.38 -8.01
N ASP A 179 30.69 8.74 -9.06
CA ASP A 179 31.98 9.03 -9.67
C ASP A 179 31.74 9.25 -11.18
N LEU A 180 32.07 10.44 -11.64
CA LEU A 180 31.87 10.82 -13.05
C LEU A 180 32.88 10.16 -13.99
N ASP A 181 34.01 9.68 -13.46
CA ASP A 181 35.04 8.95 -14.22
C ASP A 181 34.71 7.45 -14.31
N ALA A 182 33.82 6.94 -13.48
CA ALA A 182 33.37 5.56 -13.52
C ALA A 182 32.21 5.38 -14.52
N PRO A 183 32.04 4.16 -15.07
CA PRO A 183 30.89 3.88 -15.93
C PRO A 183 29.58 4.16 -15.21
N PHE A 184 28.71 4.95 -15.84
CA PHE A 184 27.39 5.32 -15.33
C PHE A 184 26.45 4.11 -15.15
N TYR A 185 26.58 3.11 -16.03
CA TYR A 185 25.77 1.91 -16.03
C TYR A 185 26.63 0.67 -16.26
N ARG A 186 26.37 -0.38 -15.47
CA ARG A 186 27.03 -1.68 -15.62
C ARG A 186 26.06 -2.81 -15.33
N VAL A 187 26.25 -3.94 -16.01
CA VAL A 187 25.58 -5.21 -15.70
C VAL A 187 26.63 -6.19 -15.19
N LEU A 188 26.47 -6.65 -13.98
CA LEU A 188 27.39 -7.56 -13.32
C LEU A 188 26.67 -8.90 -13.05
N ASP A 189 27.37 -10.02 -13.17
CA ASP A 189 26.87 -11.30 -12.69
C ASP A 189 27.06 -11.49 -11.18
N GLY A 190 26.82 -12.72 -10.69
CA GLY A 190 26.99 -13.07 -9.28
C GLY A 190 28.44 -12.98 -8.79
N ASP A 191 29.42 -13.09 -9.68
CA ASP A 191 30.86 -13.08 -9.39
C ASP A 191 31.53 -11.74 -9.76
N ASP A 192 30.75 -10.67 -9.94
CA ASP A 192 31.19 -9.32 -10.31
C ASP A 192 31.80 -9.22 -11.74
N LEU A 193 31.56 -10.22 -12.59
CA LEU A 193 31.98 -10.16 -14.00
C LEU A 193 31.08 -9.19 -14.76
N ASP A 194 31.68 -8.27 -15.52
CA ASP A 194 30.98 -7.30 -16.33
C ASP A 194 30.39 -7.95 -17.58
N LEU A 195 29.07 -7.94 -17.67
CA LEU A 195 28.27 -8.47 -18.79
C LEU A 195 27.60 -7.35 -19.60
N THR A 196 27.97 -6.09 -19.40
CA THR A 196 27.28 -4.93 -19.97
C THR A 196 27.18 -5.02 -21.51
N GLU A 197 28.28 -5.35 -22.20
CA GLU A 197 28.29 -5.49 -23.66
C GLU A 197 27.42 -6.65 -24.17
N GLN A 198 27.34 -7.73 -23.37
CA GLN A 198 26.55 -8.92 -23.75
C GLN A 198 25.06 -8.70 -23.59
N VAL A 199 24.66 -7.84 -22.66
CA VAL A 199 23.25 -7.56 -22.35
C VAL A 199 22.73 -6.34 -23.10
N HIS A 200 23.53 -5.29 -23.24
CA HIS A 200 23.13 -3.98 -23.75
C HIS A 200 24.08 -3.38 -24.81
N GLY A 201 24.78 -4.19 -25.57
CA GLY A 201 25.59 -3.71 -26.69
C GLY A 201 24.80 -3.08 -27.86
N ARG A 202 23.64 -2.47 -27.57
CA ARG A 202 22.67 -1.99 -28.57
C ARG A 202 22.52 -0.47 -28.50
N ARG A 203 22.36 0.11 -29.69
CA ARG A 203 22.03 1.51 -29.91
C ARG A 203 20.54 1.64 -30.14
N TYR A 204 19.92 2.74 -29.63
CA TYR A 204 18.58 3.13 -30.04
C TYR A 204 18.65 4.16 -31.19
N GLU A 205 17.54 4.34 -31.92
CA GLU A 205 17.46 5.40 -32.94
C GLU A 205 17.67 6.78 -32.27
N GLY A 206 18.85 7.37 -32.44
CA GLY A 206 19.21 8.69 -31.92
C GLY A 206 20.39 8.73 -30.96
N GLY A 207 21.01 7.61 -30.59
CA GLY A 207 22.19 7.63 -29.73
C GLY A 207 22.54 6.31 -29.07
N ASP A 208 23.57 6.35 -28.25
CA ASP A 208 23.98 5.20 -27.46
C ASP A 208 23.16 5.14 -26.14
N TRP A 209 22.50 4.04 -25.90
CA TRP A 209 21.92 3.76 -24.61
C TRP A 209 23.08 3.39 -23.64
N PRO A 210 23.23 3.98 -22.43
CA PRO A 210 22.22 4.74 -21.67
C PRO A 210 22.34 6.27 -21.77
N ASP A 211 22.91 6.86 -22.80
CA ASP A 211 23.11 8.32 -22.91
C ASP A 211 21.80 9.13 -22.91
N VAL A 212 20.67 8.49 -23.12
CA VAL A 212 19.34 9.09 -22.93
C VAL A 212 19.14 9.66 -21.51
N TYR A 213 19.89 9.17 -20.54
CA TYR A 213 19.82 9.61 -19.14
C TYR A 213 20.89 10.67 -18.80
N ARG A 214 21.19 11.54 -19.77
CA ARG A 214 22.08 12.70 -19.57
C ARG A 214 21.30 14.00 -19.71
N ARG A 215 21.62 14.94 -18.84
CA ARG A 215 21.10 16.32 -18.92
C ARG A 215 21.70 17.08 -20.08
N ALA A 216 21.18 18.29 -20.31
CA ALA A 216 21.70 19.18 -21.36
C ALA A 216 23.21 19.50 -21.18
N ASP A 217 23.69 19.57 -19.93
CA ASP A 217 25.10 19.77 -19.57
C ASP A 217 26.00 18.53 -19.74
N GLY A 218 25.42 17.41 -20.22
CA GLY A 218 26.10 16.14 -20.42
C GLY A 218 26.26 15.28 -19.15
N ARG A 219 25.90 15.79 -17.98
CA ARG A 219 25.97 15.01 -16.73
C ARG A 219 24.90 13.93 -16.67
N PRO A 220 25.24 12.70 -16.27
CA PRO A 220 24.25 11.65 -16.09
C PRO A 220 23.37 11.94 -14.87
N PHE A 221 22.15 11.42 -14.90
CA PHE A 221 21.26 11.36 -13.75
C PHE A 221 20.73 9.95 -13.58
N LEU A 222 20.48 9.54 -12.33
CA LEU A 222 19.86 8.24 -12.08
C LEU A 222 18.43 8.24 -12.63
N PRO A 223 18.06 7.28 -13.52
CA PRO A 223 16.69 7.15 -14.00
C PRO A 223 15.77 6.53 -12.94
N TRP A 224 16.11 6.71 -11.69
CA TRP A 224 15.46 6.12 -10.54
C TRP A 224 15.01 7.17 -9.55
N ASP A 225 13.84 6.94 -9.00
CA ASP A 225 13.35 7.61 -7.82
C ASP A 225 12.95 6.57 -6.78
N ILE A 226 13.49 6.67 -5.57
CA ILE A 226 13.08 5.83 -4.44
C ILE A 226 12.05 6.62 -3.66
N THR A 227 10.79 6.20 -3.81
CA THR A 227 9.68 6.81 -3.09
C THR A 227 9.63 6.25 -1.68
N HIS A 228 9.50 7.12 -0.68
CA HIS A 228 9.40 6.77 0.73
C HIS A 228 8.01 7.07 1.28
N SER A 229 7.57 6.32 2.30
CA SER A 229 6.32 6.60 3.01
C SER A 229 6.41 7.79 3.97
N VAL A 230 7.60 8.38 4.14
CA VAL A 230 7.89 9.54 4.99
C VAL A 230 8.60 10.63 4.20
N ALA A 231 8.31 11.89 4.55
CA ALA A 231 8.87 13.05 3.83
C ALA A 231 10.39 13.21 4.00
N GLN A 232 10.94 12.79 5.13
CA GLN A 232 12.36 12.88 5.45
C GLN A 232 12.87 11.53 5.97
N PRO A 233 13.23 10.61 5.07
CA PRO A 233 13.77 9.32 5.48
C PRO A 233 15.15 9.48 6.09
N ALA A 234 15.41 8.77 7.20
CA ALA A 234 16.71 8.76 7.86
C ALA A 234 17.75 7.91 7.13
N ALA A 235 17.34 7.06 6.23
CA ALA A 235 18.17 6.17 5.42
C ALA A 235 17.46 5.85 4.11
N LEU A 236 18.20 5.35 3.12
CA LEU A 236 17.64 4.90 1.85
C LEU A 236 16.67 3.71 2.02
N TRP A 237 16.94 2.86 3.00
CA TRP A 237 16.12 1.69 3.31
C TRP A 237 15.75 1.67 4.80
N ASN A 238 14.47 1.58 5.11
CA ASN A 238 13.94 1.48 6.47
C ASN A 238 12.88 0.38 6.60
N PRO A 239 13.29 -0.89 6.59
CA PRO A 239 12.35 -2.02 6.63
C PRO A 239 11.61 -2.15 7.97
N TRP A 240 12.08 -1.45 9.00
CA TRP A 240 11.52 -1.53 10.35
C TRP A 240 10.42 -0.48 10.61
N TYR A 241 10.27 0.49 9.72
CA TYR A 241 9.21 1.48 9.86
C TYR A 241 7.83 0.80 9.82
N ARG A 242 6.98 1.10 10.77
CA ARG A 242 5.66 0.50 10.96
C ARG A 242 5.68 -1.04 11.07
N ILE A 243 6.73 -1.62 11.65
CA ILE A 243 6.80 -3.08 11.87
C ILE A 243 5.66 -3.57 12.75
N GLU A 244 5.20 -2.75 13.70
CA GLU A 244 4.08 -3.02 14.59
C GLU A 244 2.75 -3.27 13.85
N THR A 245 2.56 -2.70 12.65
CA THR A 245 1.39 -3.01 11.82
C THR A 245 1.45 -4.44 11.30
N ILE A 246 2.64 -4.91 10.91
CA ILE A 246 2.86 -6.28 10.42
C ILE A 246 2.67 -7.28 11.57
N ASP A 247 3.27 -7.00 12.72
CA ASP A 247 3.12 -7.84 13.92
C ASP A 247 1.68 -7.91 14.38
N SER A 248 0.98 -6.76 14.40
CA SER A 248 -0.45 -6.69 14.75
C SER A 248 -1.31 -7.44 13.74
N THR A 249 -1.00 -7.39 12.43
CA THR A 249 -1.67 -8.17 11.38
C THR A 249 -1.52 -9.67 11.65
N MET A 250 -0.31 -10.14 12.00
CA MET A 250 -0.07 -11.55 12.35
C MET A 250 -0.86 -11.97 13.60
N VAL A 251 -0.94 -11.11 14.60
CA VAL A 251 -1.71 -11.36 15.83
C VAL A 251 -3.20 -11.42 15.54
N VAL A 252 -3.74 -10.49 14.76
CA VAL A 252 -5.15 -10.45 14.35
C VAL A 252 -5.52 -11.68 13.56
N ALA A 253 -4.70 -12.07 12.57
CA ALA A 253 -4.93 -13.28 11.78
C ALA A 253 -4.87 -14.57 12.63
N ARG A 254 -3.97 -14.63 13.62
CA ARG A 254 -3.95 -15.73 14.59
C ARG A 254 -5.23 -15.76 15.43
N HIS A 255 -5.74 -14.62 15.84
CA HIS A 255 -7.02 -14.55 16.58
C HIS A 255 -8.19 -15.01 15.73
N SER A 256 -8.27 -14.60 14.46
CA SER A 256 -9.29 -15.09 13.54
C SER A 256 -9.24 -16.62 13.44
N ALA A 257 -8.06 -17.21 13.23
CA ALA A 257 -7.89 -18.66 13.18
C ALA A 257 -8.33 -19.34 14.48
N TYR A 258 -8.12 -18.71 15.64
CA TYR A 258 -8.59 -19.23 16.92
C TYR A 258 -10.11 -19.13 17.07
N ILE A 259 -10.72 -18.02 16.67
CA ILE A 259 -12.19 -17.86 16.65
C ILE A 259 -12.83 -18.92 15.76
N ASP A 260 -12.30 -19.14 14.54
CA ASP A 260 -12.78 -20.17 13.62
C ASP A 260 -12.68 -21.57 14.23
N HIS A 261 -11.58 -21.85 14.95
CA HIS A 261 -11.43 -23.11 15.69
C HIS A 261 -12.49 -23.24 16.79
N CYS A 262 -12.70 -22.20 17.60
CA CYS A 262 -13.71 -22.21 18.66
C CYS A 262 -15.14 -22.35 18.09
N MET A 263 -15.44 -21.69 16.96
CA MET A 263 -16.72 -21.84 16.27
C MET A 263 -16.93 -23.30 15.81
N THR A 264 -15.90 -23.93 15.24
CA THR A 264 -15.95 -25.33 14.82
C THR A 264 -16.19 -26.26 16.03
N GLN A 265 -15.53 -25.99 17.17
CA GLN A 265 -15.72 -26.75 18.42
C GLN A 265 -17.10 -26.49 19.04
N ALA A 266 -17.63 -25.26 18.98
CA ALA A 266 -18.96 -24.93 19.46
C ALA A 266 -20.06 -25.59 18.60
N ALA A 267 -19.86 -25.69 17.28
CA ALA A 267 -20.74 -26.41 16.37
C ALA A 267 -20.72 -27.93 16.61
N ASN A 268 -19.59 -28.47 17.11
CA ASN A 268 -19.39 -29.89 17.42
C ASN A 268 -18.91 -30.04 18.88
N PRO A 269 -19.77 -29.80 19.87
CA PRO A 269 -19.38 -29.75 21.28
C PRO A 269 -18.84 -31.11 21.73
N GLN A 270 -17.63 -31.09 22.29
CA GLN A 270 -17.04 -32.29 22.87
C GLN A 270 -17.70 -32.61 24.21
N ARG A 271 -18.25 -33.83 24.30
CA ARG A 271 -18.75 -34.33 25.57
C ARG A 271 -17.59 -34.96 26.34
N CYS A 272 -17.37 -34.48 27.54
CA CYS A 272 -16.44 -35.10 28.48
C CYS A 272 -17.23 -35.97 29.43
N VAL A 273 -16.76 -37.19 29.63
CA VAL A 273 -17.39 -38.15 30.51
C VAL A 273 -16.40 -38.64 31.56
N TYR A 274 -16.86 -38.83 32.77
CA TYR A 274 -16.10 -39.44 33.85
C TYR A 274 -16.87 -40.65 34.37
N ASN A 275 -16.17 -41.78 34.57
CA ASN A 275 -16.76 -43.02 35.00
C ASN A 275 -17.90 -43.53 34.06
N MET A 276 -17.77 -43.27 32.77
CA MET A 276 -18.71 -43.75 31.75
C MET A 276 -17.93 -44.32 30.56
N ALA A 277 -18.48 -45.36 29.96
CA ALA A 277 -17.95 -45.93 28.71
C ALA A 277 -19.03 -45.91 27.63
N PRO A 278 -18.65 -45.91 26.34
CA PRO A 278 -19.60 -46.06 25.24
C PRO A 278 -20.33 -47.41 25.38
N ALA A 279 -21.65 -47.40 25.23
CA ALA A 279 -22.49 -48.59 25.27
C ALA A 279 -22.24 -49.49 24.04
N GLY A 280 -22.11 -50.81 24.26
CA GLY A 280 -22.12 -51.81 23.20
C GLY A 280 -20.87 -51.86 22.31
N SER A 281 -21.06 -51.99 21.01
CA SER A 281 -20.04 -52.33 19.99
C SER A 281 -18.98 -51.26 19.67
N GLN A 282 -18.92 -50.18 20.40
CA GLN A 282 -17.95 -49.10 20.18
C GLN A 282 -16.60 -49.26 20.90
N ARG A 283 -16.35 -50.45 21.51
CA ARG A 283 -15.07 -50.76 22.12
C ARG A 283 -14.15 -51.38 21.05
N ARG A 284 -12.98 -50.80 20.85
CA ARG A 284 -11.86 -51.42 20.09
C ARG A 284 -10.72 -51.68 21.04
N GLU A 285 -10.02 -52.80 20.82
CA GLU A 285 -8.74 -53.07 21.50
C GLU A 285 -7.64 -52.24 20.77
N ALA A 286 -6.81 -51.55 21.55
CA ALA A 286 -5.56 -51.01 21.06
C ALA A 286 -4.54 -52.13 20.80
N ASP A 287 -3.47 -51.82 20.05
CA ASP A 287 -2.41 -52.79 19.72
C ASP A 287 -1.72 -53.40 20.95
N ASP A 288 -1.87 -52.82 22.13
CA ASP A 288 -1.37 -53.32 23.42
C ASP A 288 -2.41 -54.12 24.22
N GLY A 289 -3.56 -54.43 23.64
CA GLY A 289 -4.66 -55.14 24.27
C GLY A 289 -5.50 -54.35 25.26
N SER A 290 -5.25 -53.03 25.40
CA SER A 290 -6.07 -52.16 26.24
C SER A 290 -7.36 -51.76 25.51
N PRO A 291 -8.53 -51.73 26.23
CA PRO A 291 -9.79 -51.28 25.62
C PRO A 291 -9.75 -49.76 25.33
N VAL A 292 -9.73 -49.41 24.07
CA VAL A 292 -9.86 -48.00 23.65
C VAL A 292 -11.30 -47.73 23.20
N ALA A 293 -11.94 -46.81 23.87
CA ALA A 293 -13.24 -46.32 23.48
C ALA A 293 -13.08 -45.40 22.25
N VAL A 294 -13.45 -45.85 21.07
CA VAL A 294 -13.47 -45.01 19.86
C VAL A 294 -14.85 -44.34 19.78
N LEU A 295 -14.89 -43.08 20.11
CA LEU A 295 -16.05 -42.25 19.90
C LEU A 295 -16.05 -41.78 18.44
N GLN A 296 -16.76 -42.44 17.56
CA GLN A 296 -17.12 -41.89 16.26
C GLN A 296 -18.34 -40.98 16.43
N GLY A 297 -18.11 -39.70 16.69
CA GLY A 297 -19.17 -38.70 16.76
C GLY A 297 -19.15 -37.87 15.50
N ASP A 298 -20.15 -38.02 14.65
CA ASP A 298 -20.58 -36.93 13.79
C ASP A 298 -21.65 -36.12 14.52
N ALA A 299 -21.94 -34.91 14.03
CA ALA A 299 -22.92 -34.00 14.64
C ALA A 299 -24.34 -34.59 14.73
N SER A 300 -24.60 -35.72 14.10
CA SER A 300 -25.89 -36.41 14.04
C SER A 300 -25.98 -37.66 14.90
N SER A 301 -24.86 -38.13 15.49
CA SER A 301 -24.83 -39.39 16.26
C SER A 301 -25.18 -39.13 17.73
N VAL A 302 -26.14 -39.91 18.22
CA VAL A 302 -26.43 -40.01 19.66
C VAL A 302 -25.49 -41.01 20.29
N LEU A 303 -24.59 -40.52 21.16
CA LEU A 303 -23.68 -41.34 21.90
C LEU A 303 -24.36 -41.84 23.18
N ALA A 304 -24.57 -43.12 23.32
CA ALA A 304 -25.03 -43.76 24.54
C ALA A 304 -23.83 -44.13 25.43
N PHE A 305 -23.92 -43.84 26.72
CA PHE A 305 -22.89 -44.14 27.71
C PHE A 305 -23.47 -45.01 28.84
N GLU A 306 -22.68 -45.93 29.34
CA GLU A 306 -22.99 -46.72 30.51
C GLU A 306 -21.97 -46.46 31.62
N PRO A 307 -22.38 -46.47 32.91
CA PRO A 307 -21.45 -46.34 34.03
C PRO A 307 -20.42 -47.47 34.02
N LEU A 308 -19.14 -47.14 34.29
CA LEU A 308 -18.09 -48.12 34.40
C LEU A 308 -18.09 -48.79 35.78
N ASP A 309 -18.46 -48.04 36.80
CA ASP A 309 -18.56 -48.48 38.18
C ASP A 309 -19.83 -47.86 38.81
N GLU A 310 -20.75 -48.69 39.27
CA GLU A 310 -22.01 -48.24 39.88
C GLU A 310 -21.81 -47.58 41.27
N GLN A 311 -20.66 -47.81 41.92
CA GLN A 311 -20.34 -47.18 43.21
C GLN A 311 -19.73 -45.78 43.07
N VAL A 312 -19.30 -45.41 41.90
CA VAL A 312 -18.69 -44.11 41.61
C VAL A 312 -19.68 -43.28 40.81
N GLN A 313 -19.90 -42.06 41.23
CA GLN A 313 -20.82 -41.16 40.55
C GLN A 313 -20.33 -40.88 39.11
N ALA A 314 -21.14 -41.25 38.13
CA ALA A 314 -20.90 -40.94 36.72
C ALA A 314 -21.20 -39.46 36.47
N MET A 315 -20.28 -38.77 35.81
CA MET A 315 -20.44 -37.39 35.47
C MET A 315 -20.26 -37.19 33.96
N GLN A 316 -21.15 -36.39 33.40
CA GLN A 316 -21.06 -35.93 32.02
C GLN A 316 -21.10 -34.39 32.02
N TRP A 317 -20.19 -33.76 31.35
CA TRP A 317 -20.23 -32.34 31.07
C TRP A 317 -19.87 -32.06 29.62
N GLN A 318 -20.37 -30.98 29.13
CA GLN A 318 -20.10 -30.48 27.78
C GLN A 318 -19.25 -29.24 27.93
N TRP A 319 -18.14 -29.20 27.21
CA TRP A 319 -17.37 -27.96 27.13
C TRP A 319 -18.04 -27.05 26.10
N ASP A 320 -18.49 -25.90 26.55
CA ASP A 320 -19.05 -24.86 25.70
C ASP A 320 -17.93 -23.92 25.24
N ALA A 321 -17.35 -24.23 24.09
CA ALA A 321 -16.35 -23.38 23.45
C ALA A 321 -16.98 -22.06 22.92
N GLY A 322 -18.30 -21.99 22.85
CA GLY A 322 -19.03 -20.82 22.35
C GLY A 322 -19.27 -19.72 23.38
N ALA A 323 -19.12 -20.02 24.68
CA ALA A 323 -19.47 -19.08 25.75
C ALA A 323 -18.71 -17.75 25.69
N GLU A 324 -17.49 -17.72 25.14
CA GLU A 324 -16.63 -16.55 25.06
C GLU A 324 -16.48 -15.98 23.64
N LEU A 325 -17.17 -16.54 22.65
CA LEU A 325 -17.02 -16.12 21.25
C LEU A 325 -17.33 -14.63 21.04
N GLY A 326 -18.39 -14.11 21.68
CA GLY A 326 -18.73 -12.69 21.60
C GLY A 326 -17.60 -11.80 22.13
N THR A 327 -17.05 -12.15 23.29
CA THR A 327 -15.90 -11.40 23.88
C THR A 327 -14.67 -11.47 22.99
N MET A 328 -14.40 -12.64 22.37
CA MET A 328 -13.28 -12.80 21.44
C MET A 328 -13.44 -11.95 20.20
N GLN A 329 -14.65 -11.87 19.64
CA GLN A 329 -14.98 -11.01 18.51
C GLN A 329 -14.82 -9.53 18.86
N ASP A 330 -15.30 -9.08 20.00
CA ASP A 330 -15.10 -7.70 20.47
C ASP A 330 -13.62 -7.34 20.59
N VAL A 331 -12.79 -8.24 21.13
CA VAL A 331 -11.33 -8.05 21.21
C VAL A 331 -10.70 -7.99 19.81
N TYR A 332 -11.15 -8.82 18.89
CA TYR A 332 -10.69 -8.83 17.50
C TYR A 332 -11.01 -7.48 16.81
N GLU A 333 -12.26 -7.03 16.89
CA GLU A 333 -12.70 -5.75 16.30
C GLU A 333 -11.97 -4.55 16.94
N ARG A 334 -11.81 -4.54 18.25
CA ARG A 334 -11.05 -3.50 18.94
C ARG A 334 -9.59 -3.43 18.47
N ARG A 335 -8.95 -4.56 18.22
CA ARG A 335 -7.58 -4.59 17.66
C ARG A 335 -7.52 -4.05 16.23
N LEU A 336 -8.47 -4.41 15.39
CA LEU A 336 -8.59 -3.82 14.05
C LEU A 336 -8.73 -2.31 14.13
N GLY A 337 -9.58 -1.81 15.06
CA GLY A 337 -9.74 -0.38 15.29
C GLY A 337 -8.45 0.31 15.71
N LEU A 338 -7.65 -0.28 16.60
CA LEU A 338 -6.35 0.27 17.02
C LEU A 338 -5.36 0.32 15.86
N ILE A 339 -5.34 -0.70 14.99
CA ILE A 339 -4.49 -0.71 13.80
C ILE A 339 -4.92 0.41 12.84
N ALA A 340 -6.22 0.56 12.57
CA ALA A 340 -6.75 1.65 11.72
C ALA A 340 -6.35 3.03 12.26
N GLN A 341 -6.55 3.26 13.56
CA GLN A 341 -6.21 4.53 14.22
C GLN A 341 -4.70 4.85 14.12
N SER A 342 -3.82 3.86 14.18
CA SER A 342 -2.37 4.07 14.00
C SER A 342 -2.01 4.61 12.61
N TRP A 343 -2.91 4.45 11.63
CA TRP A 343 -2.79 4.99 10.27
C TRP A 343 -3.60 6.28 10.05
N GLY A 344 -4.31 6.74 11.08
CA GLY A 344 -5.18 7.91 11.02
C GLY A 344 -6.50 7.64 10.30
N LEU A 345 -6.92 6.37 10.27
CA LEU A 345 -8.19 5.92 9.70
C LEU A 345 -9.21 5.64 10.79
N SER A 346 -10.49 5.70 10.43
CA SER A 346 -11.57 5.20 11.27
C SER A 346 -11.54 3.66 11.31
N PRO A 347 -11.91 3.01 12.43
CA PRO A 347 -12.11 1.57 12.48
C PRO A 347 -13.04 1.05 11.38
N ASP A 348 -14.04 1.83 11.04
CA ASP A 348 -15.04 1.53 10.01
C ASP A 348 -14.47 1.47 8.60
N ASP A 349 -13.32 2.11 8.34
CA ASP A 349 -12.65 2.06 7.04
C ASP A 349 -12.04 0.69 6.75
N LEU A 350 -11.71 -0.08 7.80
CA LEU A 350 -11.20 -1.45 7.67
C LEU A 350 -12.31 -2.49 7.71
N VAL A 351 -13.32 -2.26 8.54
CA VAL A 351 -14.48 -3.17 8.69
C VAL A 351 -15.57 -2.70 7.74
N ARG A 352 -15.48 -3.05 6.46
CA ARG A 352 -16.57 -2.82 5.50
C ARG A 352 -17.75 -3.70 5.89
N GLN A 353 -18.61 -3.22 6.76
CA GLN A 353 -19.93 -3.81 6.98
C GLN A 353 -20.79 -3.50 5.77
N THR A 354 -20.92 -4.48 4.87
CA THR A 354 -21.68 -4.38 3.62
C THR A 354 -23.19 -4.36 3.82
N SER A 355 -23.67 -4.49 5.06
CA SER A 355 -25.10 -4.74 5.34
C SER A 355 -25.86 -3.54 5.90
N ASP A 356 -25.21 -2.44 6.26
CA ASP A 356 -25.92 -1.30 6.84
C ASP A 356 -26.04 -0.15 5.85
N PRO A 357 -27.26 0.28 5.43
CA PRO A 357 -27.44 1.46 4.62
C PRO A 357 -27.06 2.69 5.44
N ARG A 358 -25.77 3.01 5.48
CA ARG A 358 -25.25 4.19 6.19
C ARG A 358 -25.92 5.44 5.65
N SER A 359 -26.34 6.31 6.55
CA SER A 359 -26.79 7.65 6.18
C SER A 359 -25.67 8.36 5.39
N SER A 360 -26.04 9.29 4.50
CA SER A 360 -25.08 10.10 3.75
C SER A 360 -24.06 10.79 4.66
N ILE A 361 -24.44 11.10 5.90
CA ILE A 361 -23.57 11.68 6.93
C ILE A 361 -22.51 10.66 7.41
N ALA A 362 -22.89 9.41 7.67
CA ALA A 362 -21.93 8.37 8.07
C ALA A 362 -20.91 8.04 6.97
N LEU A 363 -21.35 8.04 5.69
CA LEU A 363 -20.46 7.91 4.53
C LEU A 363 -19.50 9.11 4.39
N SER A 364 -19.96 10.32 4.71
CA SER A 364 -19.12 11.51 4.64
C SER A 364 -18.07 11.52 5.74
N LEU A 365 -18.42 11.11 6.96
CA LEU A 365 -17.48 10.98 8.08
C LEU A 365 -16.40 9.92 7.80
N SER A 366 -16.78 8.78 7.22
CA SER A 366 -15.84 7.74 6.79
C SER A 366 -14.86 8.27 5.73
N ARG A 367 -15.33 9.02 4.74
CA ARG A 367 -14.46 9.62 3.71
C ARG A 367 -13.59 10.77 4.20
N SER A 368 -13.96 11.44 5.29
CA SER A 368 -13.15 12.53 5.86
C SER A 368 -11.78 12.04 6.32
N GLY A 369 -11.69 10.86 6.94
CA GLY A 369 -10.44 10.22 7.34
C GLY A 369 -9.52 9.95 6.13
N THR A 370 -10.07 9.37 5.06
CA THR A 370 -9.32 9.08 3.84
C THR A 370 -8.80 10.37 3.16
N ARG A 371 -9.60 11.44 3.15
CA ARG A 371 -9.17 12.75 2.63
C ARG A 371 -8.05 13.36 3.46
N GLU A 372 -8.15 13.29 4.77
CA GLU A 372 -7.10 13.77 5.66
C GLU A 372 -5.78 13.00 5.45
N VAL A 373 -5.86 11.69 5.27
CA VAL A 373 -4.71 10.86 4.89
C VAL A 373 -4.16 11.31 3.53
N GLN A 374 -5.00 11.56 2.53
CA GLN A 374 -4.58 12.06 1.21
C GLN A 374 -3.83 13.40 1.35
N GLN A 375 -4.37 14.35 2.12
CA GLN A 375 -3.73 15.64 2.35
C GLN A 375 -2.37 15.51 3.06
N ARG A 376 -2.24 14.57 4.00
CA ARG A 376 -0.96 14.28 4.68
C ARG A 376 0.04 13.59 3.76
N ARG A 377 -0.43 12.76 2.80
CA ARG A 377 0.42 12.02 1.88
C ARG A 377 0.89 12.86 0.70
N ALA A 378 0.07 13.75 0.18
CA ALA A 378 0.41 14.59 -0.97
C ALA A 378 1.78 15.30 -0.83
N PRO A 379 2.13 15.95 0.30
CA PRO A 379 3.45 16.57 0.47
C PRO A 379 4.62 15.57 0.46
N VAL A 380 4.37 14.31 0.83
CA VAL A 380 5.39 13.24 0.85
C VAL A 380 5.73 12.82 -0.57
N TYR A 381 4.70 12.59 -1.41
CA TYR A 381 4.87 12.07 -2.78
C TYR A 381 5.21 13.15 -3.80
N ARG A 382 4.77 14.40 -3.59
CA ARG A 382 4.95 15.51 -4.54
C ARG A 382 6.41 15.70 -4.99
N PRO A 383 7.44 15.78 -4.11
CA PRO A 383 8.82 15.96 -4.55
C PRO A 383 9.34 14.82 -5.44
N HIS A 384 8.84 13.61 -5.21
CA HIS A 384 9.16 12.44 -6.00
C HIS A 384 8.55 12.53 -7.41
N ASP A 385 7.30 12.96 -7.52
CA ASP A 385 6.62 13.11 -8.81
C ASP A 385 7.15 14.30 -9.60
N GLU A 386 7.49 15.41 -8.93
CA GLU A 386 8.17 16.55 -9.56
C GLU A 386 9.53 16.14 -10.15
N ARG A 387 10.28 15.29 -9.45
CA ARG A 387 11.53 14.69 -9.95
C ARG A 387 11.26 13.78 -11.15
N LEU A 388 10.23 12.95 -11.10
CA LEU A 388 9.85 12.08 -12.22
C LEU A 388 9.45 12.88 -13.46
N ALA A 389 8.72 13.99 -13.29
CA ALA A 389 8.37 14.91 -14.38
C ALA A 389 9.63 15.51 -15.03
N ALA A 390 10.57 15.97 -14.21
CA ALA A 390 11.86 16.50 -14.66
C ALA A 390 12.68 15.43 -15.42
N MET A 391 12.78 14.21 -14.91
CA MET A 391 13.43 13.09 -15.60
C MET A 391 12.76 12.77 -16.93
N THR A 392 11.41 12.78 -16.97
CA THR A 392 10.64 12.55 -18.19
C THR A 392 10.96 13.62 -19.25
N ALA A 393 10.98 14.91 -18.87
CA ALA A 393 11.33 16.00 -19.77
C ALA A 393 12.76 15.86 -20.33
N THR A 394 13.72 15.51 -19.45
CA THR A 394 15.12 15.32 -19.85
C THR A 394 15.26 14.17 -20.85
N CYS A 395 14.64 13.02 -20.61
CA CYS A 395 14.65 11.92 -21.57
C CYS A 395 13.96 12.27 -22.89
N MET A 396 12.84 13.00 -22.86
CA MET A 396 12.17 13.47 -24.07
C MET A 396 13.08 14.39 -24.88
N ASN A 397 13.82 15.31 -24.24
CA ASN A 397 14.78 16.17 -24.93
C ASN A 397 15.85 15.40 -25.68
N ARG A 398 16.33 14.28 -25.10
CA ARG A 398 17.32 13.41 -25.75
C ARG A 398 16.74 12.59 -26.90
N LEU A 399 15.47 12.17 -26.78
CA LEU A 399 14.81 11.34 -27.79
C LEU A 399 14.33 12.13 -29.01
N ASP A 400 13.84 13.38 -28.81
CA ASP A 400 13.21 14.17 -29.88
C ASP A 400 13.96 15.49 -30.18
N GLY A 401 15.11 15.73 -29.54
CA GLY A 401 15.90 16.95 -29.71
C GLY A 401 15.26 18.21 -29.16
N GLY A 402 14.26 18.07 -28.27
CA GLY A 402 13.57 19.19 -27.65
C GLY A 402 14.43 19.97 -26.62
N THR A 403 13.88 21.07 -26.14
CA THR A 403 14.54 21.96 -25.15
C THR A 403 13.64 22.23 -23.96
N ARG A 404 12.90 21.24 -23.48
CA ARG A 404 12.03 21.36 -22.31
C ARG A 404 12.85 21.65 -21.05
N PRO A 405 12.31 22.41 -20.08
CA PRO A 405 12.96 22.59 -18.78
C PRO A 405 13.24 21.25 -18.10
N GLU A 406 14.42 21.10 -17.51
CA GLU A 406 14.84 19.88 -16.78
C GLU A 406 14.54 19.96 -15.27
N SER A 407 13.80 20.98 -14.83
CA SER A 407 13.39 21.19 -13.43
C SER A 407 12.24 22.21 -13.35
N GLY A 408 11.67 22.41 -12.17
CA GLY A 408 10.64 23.43 -11.93
C GLY A 408 9.21 22.95 -12.22
N TYR A 409 9.02 21.66 -12.45
CA TYR A 409 7.69 21.07 -12.54
C TYR A 409 7.02 21.06 -11.17
N ARG A 410 5.71 21.25 -11.16
CA ARG A 410 4.86 21.13 -9.97
C ARG A 410 3.76 20.15 -10.23
N ILE A 411 3.47 19.36 -9.20
CA ILE A 411 2.46 18.31 -9.25
C ILE A 411 1.36 18.63 -8.25
N GLU A 412 0.12 18.58 -8.72
CA GLU A 412 -1.07 18.74 -7.90
C GLU A 412 -1.95 17.52 -8.04
N TYR A 413 -2.39 16.97 -6.90
CA TYR A 413 -3.29 15.83 -6.86
C TYR A 413 -4.74 16.30 -6.74
N ALA A 414 -5.64 15.63 -7.47
CA ALA A 414 -7.06 15.83 -7.27
C ALA A 414 -7.44 15.35 -5.87
N LEU A 415 -7.99 16.25 -5.06
CA LEU A 415 -8.51 15.88 -3.75
C LEU A 415 -9.82 15.13 -3.92
N LEU A 416 -10.06 14.15 -3.05
CA LEU A 416 -11.36 13.48 -3.00
C LEU A 416 -12.47 14.51 -2.81
N PRO A 417 -13.53 14.46 -3.64
CA PRO A 417 -14.60 15.45 -3.59
C PRO A 417 -15.27 15.42 -2.21
N LEU A 418 -15.68 16.61 -1.76
CA LEU A 418 -16.50 16.75 -0.56
C LEU A 418 -17.83 16.00 -0.77
N SER A 419 -18.31 15.32 0.26
CA SER A 419 -19.68 14.84 0.24
C SER A 419 -20.67 16.00 0.20
N THR A 420 -21.88 15.76 -0.29
CA THR A 420 -22.91 16.79 -0.37
C THR A 420 -23.17 17.48 1.00
N GLY A 421 -23.11 16.73 2.10
CA GLY A 421 -23.27 17.28 3.44
C GLY A 421 -22.10 18.17 3.87
N GLU A 422 -20.86 17.77 3.62
CA GLU A 422 -19.66 18.56 3.90
C GLU A 422 -19.61 19.82 3.03
N GLN A 423 -20.02 19.71 1.77
CA GLN A 423 -20.07 20.85 0.88
C GLN A 423 -21.09 21.88 1.36
N GLN A 424 -22.30 21.44 1.76
CA GLN A 424 -23.30 22.31 2.36
C GLN A 424 -22.83 22.94 3.68
N GLN A 425 -22.10 22.21 4.50
CA GLN A 425 -21.54 22.75 5.73
C GLN A 425 -20.45 23.78 5.42
N LEU A 426 -19.54 23.48 4.50
CA LEU A 426 -18.49 24.40 4.04
C LEU A 426 -19.09 25.69 3.46
N GLU A 427 -20.14 25.56 2.64
CA GLU A 427 -20.88 26.69 2.09
C GLU A 427 -21.48 27.56 3.21
N ARG A 428 -22.19 26.96 4.17
CA ARG A 428 -22.79 27.69 5.32
C ARG A 428 -21.75 28.40 6.15
N GLU A 429 -20.67 27.71 6.52
CA GLU A 429 -19.58 28.31 7.31
C GLU A 429 -18.88 29.43 6.55
N THR A 430 -18.65 29.25 5.26
CA THR A 430 -17.97 30.24 4.41
C THR A 430 -18.87 31.46 4.20
N LEU A 431 -20.15 31.28 3.94
CA LEU A 431 -21.13 32.39 3.85
C LEU A 431 -21.25 33.13 5.18
N ALA A 432 -21.28 32.40 6.31
CA ALA A 432 -21.32 33.06 7.64
C ALA A 432 -20.06 33.90 7.93
N LEU A 433 -18.89 33.49 7.44
CA LEU A 433 -17.65 34.28 7.55
C LEU A 433 -17.68 35.51 6.62
N TYR A 434 -18.21 35.34 5.41
CA TYR A 434 -18.38 36.41 4.45
C TYR A 434 -19.37 37.44 4.96
N ASP A 435 -20.55 37.04 5.45
CA ASP A 435 -21.60 37.93 6.00
C ASP A 435 -21.12 38.76 7.21
N ARG A 436 -20.19 38.17 7.98
CA ARG A 436 -19.51 38.87 9.09
C ARG A 436 -18.37 39.77 8.65
N GLY A 437 -18.07 39.85 7.35
CA GLY A 437 -16.97 40.65 6.81
C GLY A 437 -15.56 40.13 7.14
N LEU A 438 -15.45 38.86 7.59
CA LEU A 438 -14.16 38.24 8.01
C LEU A 438 -13.34 37.77 6.80
N ILE A 439 -13.98 37.49 5.68
CA ILE A 439 -13.32 37.09 4.43
C ILE A 439 -13.90 37.86 3.23
N PRO A 440 -13.08 38.24 2.23
CA PRO A 440 -13.58 38.89 1.03
C PRO A 440 -14.28 37.89 0.09
N ALA A 441 -15.11 38.43 -0.84
CA ALA A 441 -15.93 37.62 -1.74
C ALA A 441 -15.12 36.62 -2.58
N GLU A 442 -13.96 37.02 -3.09
CA GLU A 442 -13.08 36.16 -3.89
C GLU A 442 -12.55 34.95 -3.07
N VAL A 443 -12.29 35.15 -1.77
CA VAL A 443 -11.85 34.08 -0.88
C VAL A 443 -13.02 33.16 -0.56
N ALA A 444 -14.22 33.69 -0.36
CA ALA A 444 -15.41 32.88 -0.12
C ALA A 444 -15.75 32.01 -1.33
N VAL A 445 -15.76 32.59 -2.54
CA VAL A 445 -15.99 31.84 -3.79
C VAL A 445 -14.90 30.81 -4.03
N ALA A 446 -13.62 31.17 -3.84
CA ALA A 446 -12.50 30.26 -3.98
C ALA A 446 -12.62 29.04 -3.06
N ARG A 447 -13.04 29.27 -1.80
CA ARG A 447 -13.22 28.22 -0.80
C ARG A 447 -14.38 27.29 -1.12
N ILE A 448 -15.52 27.83 -1.58
CA ILE A 448 -16.71 27.02 -1.95
C ILE A 448 -16.44 26.21 -3.23
N MET A 449 -15.78 26.83 -4.22
CA MET A 449 -15.53 26.20 -5.53
C MET A 449 -14.23 25.36 -5.56
N GLY A 450 -13.42 25.37 -4.51
CA GLY A 450 -12.13 24.67 -4.48
C GLY A 450 -11.10 25.24 -5.45
N THR A 451 -11.16 26.56 -5.75
CA THR A 451 -10.29 27.25 -6.71
C THR A 451 -9.32 28.19 -6.00
N THR A 452 -8.41 28.83 -6.75
CA THR A 452 -7.55 29.88 -6.20
C THR A 452 -8.31 31.20 -6.09
N PRO A 453 -7.95 32.09 -5.13
CA PRO A 453 -8.59 33.41 -5.02
C PRO A 453 -8.51 34.25 -6.30
N ASP A 454 -7.42 34.10 -7.07
CA ASP A 454 -7.26 34.85 -8.35
C ASP A 454 -8.19 34.28 -9.44
N ALA A 455 -8.38 32.95 -9.52
CA ALA A 455 -9.35 32.35 -10.42
C ALA A 455 -10.79 32.73 -10.03
N ALA A 456 -11.09 32.73 -8.73
CA ALA A 456 -12.39 33.16 -8.21
C ALA A 456 -12.67 34.63 -8.52
N ARG A 457 -11.66 35.50 -8.39
CA ARG A 457 -11.77 36.92 -8.77
C ARG A 457 -12.09 37.09 -10.25
N ALA A 458 -11.39 36.35 -11.13
CA ALA A 458 -11.66 36.40 -12.56
C ALA A 458 -13.11 35.95 -12.89
N GLN A 459 -13.63 34.89 -12.21
CA GLN A 459 -15.02 34.46 -12.36
C GLN A 459 -16.03 35.50 -11.86
N LEU A 460 -15.77 36.10 -10.69
CA LEU A 460 -16.62 37.19 -10.16
C LEU A 460 -16.65 38.41 -11.10
N ASP A 461 -15.52 38.79 -11.67
CA ASP A 461 -15.45 39.88 -12.64
C ASP A 461 -16.18 39.54 -13.95
N GLN A 462 -16.10 38.31 -14.39
CA GLN A 462 -16.88 37.81 -15.53
C GLN A 462 -18.39 37.83 -15.25
N ALA A 463 -18.81 37.34 -14.07
CA ALA A 463 -20.21 37.34 -13.66
C ALA A 463 -20.77 38.79 -13.49
N ARG A 464 -19.97 39.71 -12.98
CA ARG A 464 -20.31 41.16 -12.92
C ARG A 464 -20.50 41.77 -14.33
N ARG A 465 -19.59 41.48 -15.26
CA ARG A 465 -19.69 41.90 -16.66
C ARG A 465 -20.90 41.30 -17.39
N ALA A 466 -21.25 40.07 -17.05
CA ALA A 466 -22.43 39.40 -17.59
C ALA A 466 -23.77 39.87 -16.97
N GLY A 467 -23.74 40.75 -15.97
CA GLY A 467 -24.92 41.25 -15.29
C GLY A 467 -25.68 40.24 -14.45
N THR A 468 -25.07 39.09 -14.17
CA THR A 468 -25.67 38.03 -13.36
C THR A 468 -25.49 38.23 -11.85
N LEU A 469 -24.60 39.15 -11.42
CA LEU A 469 -24.46 39.55 -10.03
C LEU A 469 -25.04 40.98 -9.90
N ALA A 470 -26.09 41.11 -9.06
CA ALA A 470 -26.59 42.42 -8.67
C ALA A 470 -25.47 43.19 -7.97
N THR A 471 -25.21 44.42 -8.42
CA THR A 471 -24.31 45.36 -7.73
C THR A 471 -25.01 45.85 -6.47
N SER A 472 -25.02 45.04 -5.40
CA SER A 472 -25.29 45.57 -4.07
C SER A 472 -24.03 46.30 -3.58
N SER A 473 -23.87 47.55 -4.00
CA SER A 473 -23.07 48.49 -3.21
C SER A 473 -23.78 48.65 -1.87
N PRO A 474 -23.13 48.46 -0.73
CA PRO A 474 -23.68 48.94 0.53
C PRO A 474 -23.76 50.47 0.39
N THR A 475 -24.95 51.01 0.31
CA THR A 475 -25.22 52.42 0.47
C THR A 475 -24.70 52.81 1.84
N ALA A 476 -23.68 53.68 1.83
CA ALA A 476 -23.20 54.41 3.00
C ALA A 476 -24.24 55.45 3.41
N GLU A 477 -25.38 54.98 3.90
CA GLU A 477 -26.48 55.87 4.36
C GLU A 477 -27.24 55.24 5.50
N GLU A 478 -26.54 54.85 6.59
CA GLU A 478 -27.15 54.56 7.91
C GLU A 478 -26.09 54.70 9.03
N ALA A 479 -25.32 55.80 9.01
CA ALA A 479 -24.44 56.14 10.12
C ALA A 479 -24.72 57.60 10.61
N ASP A 480 -26.00 58.01 10.60
CA ASP A 480 -26.44 59.21 11.27
C ASP A 480 -27.93 59.13 11.65
N GLN A 481 -28.21 58.32 12.69
CA GLN A 481 -29.36 58.52 13.60
C GLN A 481 -29.08 57.88 14.95
#